data_6add9be9db5a489eb2125a8b67491748
#
_entry.id   6add9be9db5a489eb2125a8b67491748
#
_cell.length_a   1.000
_cell.length_b   1.000
_cell.length_c   1.000
_cell.angle_alpha   90.00
_cell.angle_beta   90.00
_cell.angle_gamma   90.00
#
_symmetry.space_group_name_H-M   'P 1'
#
loop_
_entity.id
_entity.type
_entity.pdbx_description
1 polymer ?
#
loop_
_entity_poly.entity_id
_entity_poly.type
_entity_poly.pdbx_seq_one_letter_code
_entity_poly.pdbx_strand_id
1 'polypeptide(L)'
;SAKGLNSYFTAYTKYVKDQVFGRDQWISLQSMVETTLLQKEQNGGILLGKEHMMFPRTFGLLSSEERTLPKNTSAVESLCQRYPGKVNVLLAPAASDIYPENVPVNAPLLDENTYLDQLSAAVQAAGGRFVDVRGTLTDHKGEYLYYRTDHHWTSLAARYAFETLSAQL
;
A
#
# COMPACT_ATOMS: atom_id res chain seq x y z
N SER A 1 0.10 -33.72 18.73
CA SER A 1 -1.12 -33.21 18.12
C SER A 1 -0.83 -32.89 16.65
N ALA A 2 -1.81 -33.04 15.74
CA ALA A 2 -1.63 -32.80 14.32
C ALA A 2 -1.12 -31.36 14.00
N LYS A 3 -1.47 -30.36 14.80
CA LYS A 3 -0.98 -28.98 14.68
C LYS A 3 0.54 -28.86 14.92
N GLY A 4 1.08 -29.61 15.87
CA GLY A 4 2.52 -29.61 16.15
C GLY A 4 3.33 -30.28 15.03
N LEU A 5 2.78 -31.31 14.40
CA LEU A 5 3.43 -31.99 13.29
C LEU A 5 3.49 -31.11 12.03
N ASN A 6 2.38 -30.40 11.72
CA ASN A 6 2.34 -29.46 10.59
C ASN A 6 3.30 -28.28 10.77
N SER A 7 3.38 -27.71 11.98
CA SER A 7 4.33 -26.62 12.26
C SER A 7 5.79 -27.09 12.13
N TYR A 8 6.09 -28.32 12.58
CA TYR A 8 7.41 -28.91 12.43
C TYR A 8 7.77 -29.12 10.95
N PHE A 9 6.88 -29.72 10.15
CA PHE A 9 7.13 -29.90 8.72
C PHE A 9 7.28 -28.56 7.98
N THR A 10 6.50 -27.55 8.33
CA THR A 10 6.64 -26.21 7.74
C THR A 10 8.01 -25.60 8.08
N ALA A 11 8.44 -25.67 9.33
CA ALA A 11 9.75 -25.18 9.77
C ALA A 11 10.89 -25.96 9.12
N TYR A 12 10.79 -27.28 9.05
CA TYR A 12 11.76 -28.13 8.39
C TYR A 12 11.88 -27.85 6.88
N THR A 13 10.74 -27.72 6.20
CA THR A 13 10.72 -27.37 4.76
C THR A 13 11.35 -26.01 4.51
N LYS A 14 11.09 -25.04 5.37
CA LYS A 14 11.72 -23.71 5.29
C LYS A 14 13.22 -23.82 5.47
N TYR A 15 13.68 -24.55 6.52
CA TYR A 15 15.09 -24.76 6.77
C TYR A 15 15.80 -25.43 5.57
N VAL A 16 15.23 -26.51 5.02
CA VAL A 16 15.81 -27.20 3.85
C VAL A 16 15.88 -26.29 2.63
N LYS A 17 14.84 -25.50 2.39
CA LYS A 17 14.84 -24.50 1.29
C LYS A 17 15.93 -23.44 1.46
N ASP A 18 16.22 -23.04 2.69
CA ASP A 18 17.25 -22.04 2.98
C ASP A 18 18.69 -22.62 2.87
N GLN A 19 18.84 -23.97 2.89
CA GLN A 19 20.14 -24.66 2.74
C GLN A 19 20.48 -25.04 1.28
N VAL A 20 19.61 -24.71 0.31
CA VAL A 20 19.90 -25.00 -1.11
C VAL A 20 21.09 -24.17 -1.56
N PHE A 21 22.15 -24.83 -2.01
CA PHE A 21 23.35 -24.17 -2.53
C PHE A 21 22.99 -23.23 -3.70
N GLY A 22 23.43 -21.98 -3.60
CA GLY A 22 23.15 -21.01 -4.63
C GLY A 22 21.67 -20.58 -4.71
N ARG A 23 20.87 -20.74 -3.63
CA ARG A 23 19.44 -20.39 -3.60
C ARG A 23 19.16 -19.00 -4.15
N ASP A 24 19.93 -18.01 -3.72
CA ASP A 24 19.69 -16.62 -4.14
C ASP A 24 20.01 -16.41 -5.62
N GLN A 25 21.01 -17.13 -6.15
CA GLN A 25 21.31 -17.14 -7.58
C GLN A 25 20.18 -17.79 -8.38
N TRP A 26 19.60 -18.89 -7.90
CA TRP A 26 18.45 -19.52 -8.55
C TRP A 26 17.21 -18.65 -8.52
N ILE A 27 16.93 -17.96 -7.41
CA ILE A 27 15.82 -16.99 -7.32
C ILE A 27 16.05 -15.82 -8.26
N SER A 28 17.27 -15.30 -8.32
CA SER A 28 17.63 -14.20 -9.23
C SER A 28 17.53 -14.64 -10.69
N LEU A 29 17.97 -15.84 -11.03
CA LEU A 29 17.83 -16.40 -12.38
C LEU A 29 16.36 -16.58 -12.76
N GLN A 30 15.55 -17.15 -11.87
CA GLN A 30 14.10 -17.29 -12.08
C GLN A 30 13.45 -15.93 -12.32
N SER A 31 13.73 -14.95 -11.47
CA SER A 31 13.19 -13.61 -11.60
C SER A 31 13.62 -12.96 -12.92
N MET A 32 14.88 -13.12 -13.33
CA MET A 32 15.40 -12.61 -14.58
C MET A 32 14.68 -13.26 -15.79
N VAL A 33 14.51 -14.58 -15.77
CA VAL A 33 13.78 -15.31 -16.83
C VAL A 33 12.32 -14.85 -16.89
N GLU A 34 11.66 -14.74 -15.74
CA GLU A 34 10.26 -14.32 -15.68
C GLU A 34 10.07 -12.88 -16.20
N THR A 35 10.95 -11.96 -15.85
CA THR A 35 10.81 -10.55 -16.23
C THR A 35 11.33 -10.27 -17.64
N THR A 36 12.45 -10.92 -18.07
CA THR A 36 13.12 -10.60 -19.34
C THR A 36 12.65 -11.48 -20.51
N LEU A 37 12.54 -12.80 -20.28
CA LEU A 37 12.14 -13.74 -21.32
C LEU A 37 10.62 -13.91 -21.40
N LEU A 38 9.95 -14.05 -20.26
CA LEU A 38 8.50 -14.24 -20.21
C LEU A 38 7.73 -12.92 -20.11
N GLN A 39 8.42 -11.79 -19.98
CA GLN A 39 7.83 -10.44 -19.87
C GLN A 39 6.66 -10.37 -18.89
N LYS A 40 6.78 -11.07 -17.76
CA LYS A 40 5.76 -11.04 -16.74
C LYS A 40 5.73 -9.66 -16.07
N GLU A 41 4.56 -9.07 -16.03
CA GLU A 41 4.28 -7.80 -15.34
C GLU A 41 4.15 -7.95 -13.81
N GLN A 42 4.30 -9.16 -13.30
CA GLN A 42 4.22 -9.43 -11.87
C GLN A 42 5.23 -10.49 -11.44
N ASN A 43 5.76 -10.33 -10.23
CA ASN A 43 6.64 -11.28 -9.59
C ASN A 43 6.34 -11.33 -8.09
N GLY A 44 6.03 -12.52 -7.56
CA GLY A 44 5.81 -12.72 -6.12
C GLY A 44 4.69 -11.87 -5.49
N GLY A 45 3.66 -11.46 -6.25
CA GLY A 45 2.58 -10.59 -5.76
C GLY A 45 2.90 -9.10 -5.87
N ILE A 46 3.97 -8.73 -6.55
CA ILE A 46 4.35 -7.35 -6.87
C ILE A 46 4.14 -7.11 -8.37
N LEU A 47 3.53 -6.01 -8.73
CA LEU A 47 3.44 -5.52 -10.10
C LEU A 47 4.69 -4.72 -10.44
N LEU A 48 5.24 -4.99 -11.60
CA LEU A 48 6.40 -4.27 -12.14
C LEU A 48 5.90 -3.16 -13.06
N GLY A 49 5.94 -1.94 -12.56
CA GLY A 49 5.48 -0.77 -13.27
C GLY A 49 6.60 -0.09 -14.08
N LYS A 50 6.22 1.01 -14.72
CA LYS A 50 7.17 1.88 -15.42
C LYS A 50 8.07 2.61 -14.42
N GLU A 51 9.11 3.24 -14.92
CA GLU A 51 10.08 4.01 -14.12
C GLU A 51 10.69 3.18 -12.96
N HIS A 52 10.78 1.85 -13.14
CA HIS A 52 11.28 0.90 -12.14
C HIS A 52 10.46 0.89 -10.83
N MET A 53 9.22 1.35 -10.85
CA MET A 53 8.34 1.29 -9.69
C MET A 53 7.74 -0.10 -9.50
N MET A 54 7.64 -0.50 -8.25
CA MET A 54 7.00 -1.74 -7.84
C MET A 54 5.75 -1.40 -7.04
N PHE A 55 4.63 -2.02 -7.42
CA PHE A 55 3.34 -1.80 -6.76
C PHE A 55 2.87 -3.07 -6.08
N PRO A 56 2.36 -3.01 -4.85
CA PRO A 56 1.68 -4.14 -4.23
C PRO A 56 0.48 -4.56 -5.08
N ARG A 57 0.27 -5.86 -5.19
CA ARG A 57 -0.89 -6.41 -5.88
C ARG A 57 -2.13 -6.33 -5.00
N THR A 58 -2.87 -5.26 -5.11
CA THR A 58 -4.15 -5.04 -4.40
C THR A 58 -5.29 -5.06 -5.42
N PHE A 59 -5.75 -6.25 -5.83
CA PHE A 59 -6.78 -6.41 -6.87
C PHE A 59 -8.23 -6.33 -6.35
N GLY A 60 -8.40 -6.03 -5.12
CA GLY A 60 -9.69 -5.90 -4.46
C GLY A 60 -9.55 -6.16 -2.97
N LEU A 61 -10.57 -5.81 -2.23
CA LEU A 61 -10.60 -6.12 -0.82
C LEU A 61 -10.71 -7.63 -0.62
N LEU A 62 -9.89 -8.18 0.26
CA LEU A 62 -10.15 -9.50 0.81
C LEU A 62 -11.42 -9.44 1.66
N SER A 63 -12.13 -10.56 1.78
CA SER A 63 -13.37 -10.62 2.59
C SER A 63 -13.19 -10.19 4.07
N SER A 64 -11.96 -10.28 4.59
CA SER A 64 -11.57 -9.76 5.89
C SER A 64 -11.50 -8.23 5.90
N GLU A 65 -11.00 -7.62 4.84
CA GLU A 65 -10.85 -6.17 4.68
C GLU A 65 -12.20 -5.51 4.44
N GLU A 66 -13.06 -6.10 3.60
CA GLU A 66 -14.46 -5.66 3.43
C GLU A 66 -15.22 -5.57 4.74
N ARG A 67 -14.93 -6.46 5.70
CA ARG A 67 -15.52 -6.42 7.05
C ARG A 67 -14.81 -5.46 8.00
N THR A 68 -13.53 -5.19 7.76
CA THR A 68 -12.69 -4.39 8.66
C THR A 68 -12.80 -2.90 8.36
N LEU A 69 -12.88 -2.52 7.09
CA LEU A 69 -12.99 -1.11 6.67
C LEU A 69 -14.17 -0.38 7.34
N PRO A 70 -15.42 -0.87 7.31
CA PRO A 70 -16.53 -0.20 7.98
C PRO A 70 -16.31 -0.07 9.49
N LYS A 71 -15.70 -1.07 10.14
CA LYS A 71 -15.38 -1.03 11.57
C LYS A 71 -14.34 0.03 11.88
N ASN A 72 -13.30 0.12 11.06
CA ASN A 72 -12.25 1.13 11.21
C ASN A 72 -12.83 2.54 11.00
N THR A 73 -13.66 2.72 9.97
CA THR A 73 -14.36 3.99 9.72
C THR A 73 -15.21 4.38 10.92
N SER A 74 -16.04 3.46 11.45
CA SER A 74 -16.88 3.72 12.61
C SER A 74 -16.06 4.03 13.88
N ALA A 75 -14.89 3.42 14.04
CA ALA A 75 -14.00 3.74 15.16
C ALA A 75 -13.44 5.16 15.05
N VAL A 76 -13.05 5.58 13.84
CA VAL A 76 -12.58 6.95 13.57
C VAL A 76 -13.72 7.96 13.77
N GLU A 77 -14.93 7.68 13.26
CA GLU A 77 -16.11 8.51 13.48
C GLU A 77 -16.40 8.70 14.99
N SER A 78 -16.38 7.61 15.75
CA SER A 78 -16.60 7.64 17.20
C SER A 78 -15.54 8.51 17.91
N LEU A 79 -14.29 8.45 17.46
CA LEU A 79 -13.22 9.31 17.97
C LEU A 79 -13.48 10.79 17.66
N CYS A 80 -13.87 11.11 16.42
CA CYS A 80 -14.21 12.46 15.99
C CYS A 80 -15.39 13.04 16.78
N GLN A 81 -16.45 12.24 16.96
CA GLN A 81 -17.63 12.62 17.76
C GLN A 81 -17.29 12.88 19.23
N ARG A 82 -16.37 12.08 19.78
CA ARG A 82 -15.94 12.25 21.19
C ARG A 82 -15.08 13.49 21.39
N TYR A 83 -14.32 13.91 20.36
CA TYR A 83 -13.40 15.04 20.43
C TYR A 83 -13.62 16.00 19.23
N PRO A 84 -14.80 16.63 19.12
CA PRO A 84 -15.14 17.45 17.97
C PRO A 84 -14.14 18.60 17.76
N GLY A 85 -13.71 18.79 16.54
CA GLY A 85 -12.74 19.82 16.15
C GLY A 85 -11.29 19.56 16.58
N LYS A 86 -11.01 18.44 17.29
CA LYS A 86 -9.66 18.13 17.80
C LYS A 86 -8.98 16.96 17.08
N VAL A 87 -9.71 16.24 16.24
CA VAL A 87 -9.18 15.07 15.52
C VAL A 87 -8.86 15.46 14.10
N ASN A 88 -7.61 15.30 13.72
CA ASN A 88 -7.16 15.41 12.33
C ASN A 88 -6.78 14.02 11.84
N VAL A 89 -7.33 13.61 10.69
CA VAL A 89 -7.10 12.31 10.06
C VAL A 89 -6.34 12.55 8.76
N LEU A 90 -5.18 11.95 8.64
CA LEU A 90 -4.38 11.94 7.44
C LEU A 90 -4.04 10.50 7.08
N LEU A 91 -4.33 10.08 5.85
CA LEU A 91 -3.88 8.81 5.31
C LEU A 91 -2.89 9.06 4.18
N ALA A 92 -1.81 8.28 4.16
CA ALA A 92 -0.88 8.25 3.04
C ALA A 92 -1.53 7.52 1.87
N PRO A 93 -1.71 8.16 0.69
CA PRO A 93 -2.21 7.45 -0.48
C PRO A 93 -1.18 6.43 -0.99
N ALA A 94 -1.65 5.41 -1.70
CA ALA A 94 -0.74 4.46 -2.34
C ALA A 94 0.02 5.11 -3.50
N ALA A 95 1.21 4.56 -3.81
CA ALA A 95 1.98 5.04 -4.97
C ALA A 95 1.21 4.91 -6.28
N SER A 96 0.33 3.90 -6.41
CA SER A 96 -0.55 3.70 -7.56
C SER A 96 -1.57 4.82 -7.79
N ASP A 97 -1.98 5.51 -6.72
CA ASP A 97 -2.94 6.62 -6.83
C ASP A 97 -2.26 7.91 -7.27
N ILE A 98 -0.99 8.08 -6.94
CA ILE A 98 -0.19 9.26 -7.34
C ILE A 98 0.45 9.08 -8.71
N TYR A 99 0.84 7.84 -9.07
CA TYR A 99 1.48 7.50 -10.35
C TYR A 99 0.68 6.44 -11.13
N PRO A 100 -0.62 6.67 -11.43
CA PRO A 100 -1.41 5.67 -12.16
C PRO A 100 -0.85 5.37 -13.55
N GLU A 101 -0.13 6.32 -14.18
CA GLU A 101 0.54 6.15 -15.46
C GLU A 101 1.71 5.15 -15.44
N ASN A 102 2.24 4.88 -14.26
CA ASN A 102 3.35 3.93 -14.06
C ASN A 102 2.86 2.51 -13.74
N VAL A 103 1.60 2.35 -13.43
CA VAL A 103 0.99 1.04 -13.19
C VAL A 103 0.86 0.29 -14.53
N PRO A 104 1.06 -1.05 -14.57
CA PRO A 104 0.83 -1.84 -15.77
C PRO A 104 -0.59 -1.66 -16.32
N VAL A 105 -0.70 -1.61 -17.64
CA VAL A 105 -1.98 -1.41 -18.33
C VAL A 105 -2.95 -2.53 -17.98
N ASN A 106 -4.19 -2.19 -17.64
CA ASN A 106 -5.24 -3.13 -17.23
C ASN A 106 -4.93 -3.90 -15.93
N ALA A 107 -3.99 -3.47 -15.10
CA ALA A 107 -3.87 -4.02 -13.76
C ALA A 107 -5.13 -3.69 -12.95
N PRO A 108 -5.88 -4.69 -12.47
CA PRO A 108 -7.15 -4.47 -11.77
C PRO A 108 -6.89 -4.07 -10.31
N LEU A 109 -6.26 -2.89 -10.10
CA LEU A 109 -6.02 -2.37 -8.77
C LEU A 109 -7.31 -1.91 -8.11
N LEU A 110 -7.31 -1.96 -6.78
CA LEU A 110 -8.35 -1.37 -5.97
C LEU A 110 -8.33 0.16 -6.17
N ASP A 111 -9.48 0.74 -6.40
CA ASP A 111 -9.64 2.20 -6.39
C ASP A 111 -9.67 2.70 -4.93
N GLU A 112 -8.50 3.01 -4.40
CA GLU A 112 -8.36 3.52 -3.03
C GLU A 112 -8.95 4.94 -2.89
N ASN A 113 -9.01 5.73 -3.97
CA ASN A 113 -9.55 7.09 -3.95
C ASN A 113 -11.01 7.11 -3.50
N THR A 114 -11.82 6.14 -3.97
CA THR A 114 -13.21 6.01 -3.51
C THR A 114 -13.31 5.81 -1.99
N TYR A 115 -12.41 5.02 -1.40
CA TYR A 115 -12.41 4.80 0.06
C TYR A 115 -11.91 6.00 0.84
N LEU A 116 -10.91 6.71 0.33
CA LEU A 116 -10.42 7.95 0.93
C LEU A 116 -11.51 9.03 0.93
N ASP A 117 -12.27 9.14 -0.15
CA ASP A 117 -13.39 10.09 -0.26
C ASP A 117 -14.52 9.75 0.71
N GLN A 118 -14.88 8.47 0.85
CA GLN A 118 -15.86 8.00 1.82
C GLN A 118 -15.42 8.27 3.26
N LEU A 119 -14.16 7.98 3.58
CA LEU A 119 -13.60 8.26 4.91
C LEU A 119 -13.55 9.76 5.19
N SER A 120 -13.17 10.57 4.22
CA SER A 120 -13.16 12.03 4.33
C SER A 120 -14.57 12.56 4.69
N ALA A 121 -15.58 12.10 3.97
CA ALA A 121 -16.97 12.48 4.24
C ALA A 121 -17.42 12.07 5.65
N ALA A 122 -17.09 10.84 6.06
CA ALA A 122 -17.44 10.31 7.39
C ALA A 122 -16.76 11.09 8.52
N VAL A 123 -15.46 11.39 8.38
CA VAL A 123 -14.69 12.18 9.36
C VAL A 123 -15.26 13.58 9.50
N GLN A 124 -15.59 14.25 8.39
CA GLN A 124 -16.16 15.60 8.40
C GLN A 124 -17.55 15.61 9.03
N ALA A 125 -18.41 14.67 8.67
CA ALA A 125 -19.75 14.52 9.27
C ALA A 125 -19.69 14.25 10.78
N ALA A 126 -18.66 13.57 11.27
CA ALA A 126 -18.44 13.29 12.69
C ALA A 126 -17.77 14.44 13.46
N GLY A 127 -17.49 15.58 12.80
CA GLY A 127 -16.87 16.76 13.45
C GLY A 127 -15.34 16.69 13.53
N GLY A 128 -14.69 15.78 12.79
CA GLY A 128 -13.25 15.73 12.59
C GLY A 128 -12.81 16.54 11.38
N ARG A 129 -11.50 16.59 11.15
CA ARG A 129 -10.89 17.16 9.94
C ARG A 129 -10.15 16.07 9.18
N PHE A 130 -10.45 15.89 7.91
CA PHE A 130 -9.68 15.04 7.03
C PHE A 130 -8.67 15.88 6.25
N VAL A 131 -7.39 15.52 6.34
CA VAL A 131 -6.30 16.19 5.63
C VAL A 131 -5.98 15.39 4.37
N ASP A 132 -6.48 15.86 3.24
CA ASP A 132 -6.21 15.23 1.95
C ASP A 132 -4.90 15.76 1.37
N VAL A 133 -3.95 14.86 1.21
CA VAL A 133 -2.61 15.16 0.69
C VAL A 133 -2.43 14.74 -0.77
N ARG A 134 -3.44 14.12 -1.39
CA ARG A 134 -3.35 13.62 -2.77
C ARG A 134 -3.03 14.73 -3.78
N GLY A 135 -3.70 15.87 -3.66
CA GLY A 135 -3.46 17.03 -4.53
C GLY A 135 -2.01 17.51 -4.42
N THR A 136 -1.54 17.78 -3.20
CA THR A 136 -0.16 18.22 -2.95
C THR A 136 0.86 17.23 -3.50
N LEU A 137 0.69 15.92 -3.27
CA LEU A 137 1.62 14.91 -3.78
C LEU A 137 1.57 14.82 -5.32
N THR A 138 0.39 14.96 -5.92
CA THR A 138 0.23 14.96 -7.39
C THR A 138 0.93 16.17 -8.03
N ASP A 139 0.85 17.34 -7.41
CA ASP A 139 1.53 18.55 -7.89
C ASP A 139 3.06 18.41 -7.86
N HIS A 140 3.57 17.61 -6.94
CA HIS A 140 4.99 17.32 -6.78
C HIS A 140 5.44 15.96 -7.36
N LYS A 141 4.62 15.30 -8.17
CA LYS A 141 4.90 13.95 -8.68
C LYS A 141 6.14 13.84 -9.55
N GLY A 142 6.69 14.94 -10.02
CA GLY A 142 7.99 14.97 -10.71
C GLY A 142 9.19 14.73 -9.79
N GLU A 143 8.99 14.73 -8.47
CA GLU A 143 10.02 14.52 -7.48
C GLU A 143 10.01 13.07 -6.96
N TYR A 144 11.02 12.69 -6.17
CA TYR A 144 11.14 11.33 -5.63
C TYR A 144 10.27 11.15 -4.37
N LEU A 145 8.96 10.99 -4.58
CA LEU A 145 7.97 10.92 -3.49
C LEU A 145 7.76 9.52 -2.92
N TYR A 146 7.99 8.46 -3.71
CA TYR A 146 7.84 7.07 -3.29
C TYR A 146 9.10 6.27 -3.61
N TYR A 147 9.43 5.32 -2.75
CA TYR A 147 10.51 4.39 -3.02
C TYR A 147 10.14 3.49 -4.20
N ARG A 148 11.13 3.17 -5.06
CA ARG A 148 10.90 2.39 -6.29
C ARG A 148 10.58 0.92 -6.00
N THR A 149 11.20 0.37 -4.95
CA THR A 149 11.14 -1.06 -4.60
C THR A 149 10.41 -1.32 -3.28
N ASP A 150 9.72 -0.31 -2.77
CA ASP A 150 9.01 -0.35 -1.50
C ASP A 150 7.68 0.42 -1.66
N HIS A 151 6.65 0.02 -0.93
CA HIS A 151 5.33 0.65 -0.95
C HIS A 151 5.24 1.95 -0.14
N HIS A 152 6.29 2.31 0.59
CA HIS A 152 6.29 3.52 1.41
C HIS A 152 6.61 4.78 0.60
N TRP A 153 6.09 5.87 1.05
CA TRP A 153 6.51 7.20 0.63
C TRP A 153 7.87 7.58 1.21
N THR A 154 8.55 8.56 0.62
CA THR A 154 9.83 9.08 1.10
C THR A 154 9.64 10.13 2.18
N SER A 155 10.73 10.50 2.84
CA SER A 155 10.75 11.64 3.78
C SER A 155 10.32 12.96 3.12
N LEU A 156 10.55 13.11 1.81
CA LEU A 156 10.13 14.29 1.06
C LEU A 156 8.60 14.35 0.95
N ALA A 157 7.96 13.25 0.58
CA ALA A 157 6.49 13.19 0.54
C ALA A 157 5.88 13.38 1.94
N ALA A 158 6.48 12.78 2.97
CA ALA A 158 6.06 12.99 4.35
C ALA A 158 6.17 14.47 4.79
N ARG A 159 7.19 15.19 4.31
CA ARG A 159 7.33 16.63 4.54
C ARG A 159 6.18 17.40 3.90
N TYR A 160 5.85 17.15 2.63
CA TYR A 160 4.73 17.81 1.97
C TYR A 160 3.39 17.52 2.66
N ALA A 161 3.20 16.28 3.11
CA ALA A 161 2.03 15.92 3.89
C ALA A 161 1.96 16.67 5.23
N PHE A 162 3.10 16.84 5.92
CA PHE A 162 3.18 17.62 7.14
C PHE A 162 2.91 19.13 6.89
N GLU A 163 3.44 19.70 5.82
CA GLU A 163 3.18 21.09 5.42
C GLU A 163 1.69 21.30 5.14
N THR A 164 1.05 20.35 4.42
CA THR A 164 -0.41 20.37 4.17
C THR A 164 -1.21 20.28 5.47
N LEU A 165 -0.83 19.40 6.39
CA LEU A 165 -1.45 19.30 7.71
C LEU A 165 -1.28 20.61 8.50
N SER A 166 -0.07 21.13 8.56
CA SER A 166 0.25 22.33 9.35
C SER A 166 -0.48 23.57 8.86
N ALA A 167 -0.74 23.68 7.56
CA ALA A 167 -1.51 24.78 6.98
C ALA A 167 -3.01 24.75 7.36
N GLN A 168 -3.51 23.63 7.90
CA GLN A 168 -4.90 23.44 8.29
C GLN A 168 -5.12 23.46 9.82
N LEU A 169 -4.05 23.53 10.61
CA LEU A 169 -4.12 23.61 12.07
C LEU A 169 -4.24 25.05 12.54
#